data_60ab042aa6fda13f2035def7a60a83a5
#
_entry.id   60ab042aa6fda13f2035def7a60a83a5
#
_cell.length_a   1.000
_cell.length_b   1.000
_cell.length_c   1.000
_cell.angle_alpha   90.00
_cell.angle_beta   90.00
_cell.angle_gamma   90.00
#
_symmetry.space_group_name_H-M   'P 1'
#
loop_
_entity.id
_entity.type
_entity.pdbx_description
1 polymer ?
#
loop_
_entity_poly.entity_id
_entity_poly.type
_entity_poly.pdbx_seq_one_letter_code
_entity_poly.pdbx_strand_id
1 'polypeptide(L)'
;MLKSSSLNKCCLAVIGAFSLFSAAQADASTLRIAMTAADIPLTLGQPDQGYEGNRFTGIPLYDALVEWDLSQGEKPSGVVPGLATEWHVDPQNQRRWIFKLRPDVKFHDGTLVNADAIVWNVGKVLDKAAPQYAPGQIGNTLSRMPTLTGAEKIDDSTVALTTSEPDALLPYNITNLFIVSPTAWEKIYAAVPESTGDTAARSKQAWTTFASQAVGSGPFKLEKLVPRQQLILTKNADYWNKDRVPKVDKVVLIPLPEANARTAALLSKQVDWIEAPAPDAVDQIKSQGFKIYANTQPHLWPWQFSFLEGSPWKDIRVRKAANLCLNRAELKSYLGGYMTEATGVYEEGNPWRGKPTFQIKYDPDTARKLMTEAGYSESKPLQVTVATSASGSGQMQPLPMNEYIQQSLKSCFFNVDIKVTEWNTLFTNWRLGAKDPAAAGINAINVSAAVNDPYFGMIRFATEKAFPPTATNWGFFTTPETEKLATAVKHAFTPAEMDKAAGELHAALVDQVPFLFVAHDVGPRAISPAVTGVVQPQSWFIDLSLVSKKE
;
A
#
# COMPACT_ATOMS: atom_id res chain seq x y z
N MET A 1 91.96 32.85 6.14
CA MET A 1 92.96 32.04 5.42
C MET A 1 92.28 31.03 4.54
N LEU A 2 92.61 31.11 3.26
CA LEU A 2 92.65 30.04 2.25
C LEU A 2 91.33 29.33 1.86
N LYS A 3 90.80 29.70 0.68
CA LYS A 3 90.94 29.17 -0.70
C LYS A 3 90.01 27.98 -0.96
N SER A 4 89.06 28.21 -1.85
CA SER A 4 88.94 27.89 -3.30
C SER A 4 88.71 26.39 -3.52
N SER A 5 87.74 25.97 -4.34
CA SER A 5 87.65 26.08 -5.74
C SER A 5 86.40 25.38 -6.28
N SER A 6 85.91 25.94 -7.38
CA SER A 6 84.86 25.49 -8.30
C SER A 6 84.95 24.03 -8.73
N LEU A 7 83.82 23.45 -9.06
CA LEU A 7 83.55 22.74 -10.34
C LEU A 7 82.09 22.59 -10.65
N ASN A 8 81.69 23.14 -11.80
CA ASN A 8 80.37 22.91 -12.49
C ASN A 8 80.22 21.45 -12.86
N LYS A 9 79.03 20.89 -12.57
CA LYS A 9 78.48 19.83 -13.43
C LYS A 9 76.93 20.03 -13.60
N CYS A 10 76.55 20.29 -14.82
CA CYS A 10 75.19 20.23 -15.33
C CYS A 10 74.58 18.84 -15.05
N CYS A 11 73.41 18.81 -14.41
CA CYS A 11 72.52 17.68 -14.47
C CYS A 11 71.16 18.19 -14.91
N LEU A 12 70.73 17.82 -16.12
CA LEU A 12 69.37 17.98 -16.63
C LEU A 12 68.40 17.24 -15.70
N ALA A 13 67.52 17.98 -15.06
CA ALA A 13 66.36 17.40 -14.37
C ALA A 13 65.20 17.28 -15.38
N VAL A 14 64.91 16.06 -15.77
CA VAL A 14 63.69 15.71 -16.50
C VAL A 14 62.53 15.77 -15.48
N ILE A 15 61.72 16.83 -15.54
CA ILE A 15 60.46 16.93 -14.79
C ILE A 15 59.44 16.08 -15.52
N GLY A 16 59.26 14.85 -15.07
CA GLY A 16 58.12 13.99 -15.42
C GLY A 16 56.85 14.55 -14.80
N ALA A 17 56.01 15.19 -15.59
CA ALA A 17 54.66 15.58 -15.18
C ALA A 17 53.82 14.30 -14.95
N PHE A 18 53.69 13.86 -13.73
CA PHE A 18 52.65 12.90 -13.30
C PHE A 18 51.34 13.66 -13.24
N SER A 19 50.59 13.58 -14.34
CA SER A 19 49.17 13.95 -14.38
C SER A 19 48.41 12.98 -13.47
N LEU A 20 48.21 13.35 -12.21
CA LEU A 20 47.24 12.70 -11.33
C LEU A 20 45.85 12.95 -11.96
N PHE A 21 45.35 11.99 -12.72
CA PHE A 21 43.94 11.87 -12.98
C PHE A 21 43.27 11.52 -11.64
N SER A 22 42.89 12.54 -10.86
CA SER A 22 41.87 12.39 -9.86
C SER A 22 40.59 12.06 -10.61
N ALA A 23 40.26 10.78 -10.74
CA ALA A 23 38.91 10.38 -11.02
C ALA A 23 38.06 10.98 -9.89
N ALA A 24 37.36 12.07 -10.18
CA ALA A 24 36.32 12.57 -9.31
C ALA A 24 35.35 11.40 -9.13
N GLN A 25 35.41 10.78 -7.97
CA GLN A 25 34.40 9.82 -7.55
C GLN A 25 33.12 10.65 -7.44
N ALA A 26 32.27 10.57 -8.46
CA ALA A 26 30.94 11.18 -8.38
C ALA A 26 30.29 10.64 -7.10
N ASP A 27 29.88 11.50 -6.21
CA ASP A 27 29.16 11.10 -5.02
C ASP A 27 27.92 10.34 -5.47
N ALA A 28 27.68 9.17 -4.85
CA ALA A 28 26.58 8.30 -5.23
C ALA A 28 25.25 9.05 -5.05
N SER A 29 24.49 9.22 -6.12
CA SER A 29 23.21 9.95 -6.10
C SER A 29 22.23 9.29 -5.12
N THR A 30 21.87 10.02 -4.06
CA THR A 30 21.06 9.50 -2.96
C THR A 30 19.73 10.24 -2.85
N LEU A 31 18.62 9.52 -3.01
CA LEU A 31 17.26 10.00 -2.79
C LEU A 31 16.83 9.71 -1.34
N ARG A 32 16.47 10.75 -0.58
CA ARG A 32 15.99 10.64 0.81
C ARG A 32 14.50 10.91 0.88
N ILE A 33 13.73 9.95 1.39
CA ILE A 33 12.26 10.01 1.47
C ILE A 33 11.83 9.92 2.93
N ALA A 34 11.06 10.89 3.41
CA ALA A 34 10.39 10.82 4.71
C ALA A 34 8.98 10.21 4.56
N MET A 35 8.78 9.09 5.25
CA MET A 35 7.55 8.29 5.22
C MET A 35 6.57 8.75 6.30
N THR A 36 5.28 8.44 6.11
CA THR A 36 4.22 8.66 7.13
C THR A 36 4.19 7.59 8.22
N ALA A 37 4.75 6.41 7.95
CA ALA A 37 4.82 5.32 8.92
C ALA A 37 5.78 5.64 10.09
N ALA A 38 5.51 5.07 11.26
CA ALA A 38 6.33 5.24 12.46
C ALA A 38 7.55 4.30 12.50
N ASP A 39 7.58 3.28 11.64
CA ASP A 39 8.69 2.34 11.51
C ASP A 39 8.88 1.92 10.04
N ILE A 40 10.02 1.34 9.74
CA ILE A 40 10.28 0.71 8.44
C ILE A 40 9.39 -0.53 8.30
N PRO A 41 8.64 -0.67 7.20
CA PRO A 41 7.92 -1.91 6.91
C PRO A 41 8.85 -3.11 6.80
N LEU A 42 8.35 -4.30 7.12
CA LEU A 42 9.11 -5.54 7.03
C LEU A 42 9.62 -5.79 5.59
N THR A 43 10.83 -6.28 5.50
CA THR A 43 11.52 -6.58 4.22
C THR A 43 11.44 -8.08 3.88
N LEU A 44 10.29 -8.69 4.09
CA LEU A 44 10.07 -10.15 4.01
C LEU A 44 9.36 -10.59 2.72
N GLY A 45 9.24 -9.70 1.73
CA GLY A 45 8.50 -9.98 0.51
C GLY A 45 7.00 -10.12 0.76
N GLN A 46 6.46 -9.32 1.67
CA GLN A 46 5.04 -9.29 1.99
C GLN A 46 4.58 -7.88 2.34
N PRO A 47 3.30 -7.55 2.06
CA PRO A 47 2.73 -6.29 2.51
C PRO A 47 2.76 -6.18 4.03
N ASP A 48 3.20 -5.05 4.53
CA ASP A 48 3.24 -4.71 5.95
C ASP A 48 2.95 -3.22 6.16
N GLN A 49 2.44 -2.85 7.33
CA GLN A 49 2.00 -1.49 7.65
C GLN A 49 1.10 -0.90 6.55
N GLY A 50 0.10 -1.68 6.14
CA GLY A 50 -0.76 -1.34 5.02
C GLY A 50 0.02 -1.41 3.70
N TYR A 51 -0.13 -0.38 2.87
CA TYR A 51 0.53 -0.31 1.57
C TYR A 51 1.93 0.33 1.60
N GLU A 52 2.40 0.81 2.74
CA GLU A 52 3.78 1.29 2.89
C GLU A 52 4.78 0.15 2.61
N GLY A 53 4.49 -1.08 3.07
CA GLY A 53 5.28 -2.25 2.77
C GLY A 53 5.34 -2.55 1.28
N ASN A 54 4.21 -2.55 0.57
CA ASN A 54 4.20 -2.74 -0.88
C ASN A 54 5.03 -1.67 -1.58
N ARG A 55 4.82 -0.38 -1.22
CA ARG A 55 5.43 0.77 -1.89
C ARG A 55 6.93 0.86 -1.66
N PHE A 56 7.39 0.66 -0.42
CA PHE A 56 8.76 0.98 -0.04
C PHE A 56 9.67 -0.23 0.20
N THR A 57 9.11 -1.42 0.43
CA THR A 57 9.90 -2.65 0.61
C THR A 57 9.51 -3.75 -0.37
N GLY A 58 8.26 -3.81 -0.82
CA GLY A 58 7.80 -4.78 -1.80
C GLY A 58 8.34 -4.47 -3.19
N ILE A 59 7.76 -3.49 -3.87
CA ILE A 59 8.10 -3.10 -5.25
C ILE A 59 9.59 -2.79 -5.45
N PRO A 60 10.32 -2.12 -4.52
CA PRO A 60 11.74 -1.89 -4.72
C PRO A 60 12.62 -3.13 -4.63
N LEU A 61 12.32 -4.08 -3.72
CA LEU A 61 13.19 -5.23 -3.46
C LEU A 61 12.83 -6.48 -4.27
N TYR A 62 11.56 -6.58 -4.70
CA TYR A 62 11.00 -7.81 -5.25
C TYR A 62 10.21 -7.55 -6.52
N ASP A 63 9.97 -8.61 -7.27
CA ASP A 63 8.95 -8.64 -8.32
C ASP A 63 7.83 -9.62 -7.93
N ALA A 64 6.65 -9.44 -8.53
CA ALA A 64 5.53 -10.38 -8.49
C ALA A 64 5.32 -11.00 -9.87
N LEU A 65 4.45 -12.03 -9.98
CA LEU A 65 4.07 -12.61 -11.27
C LEU A 65 3.45 -11.56 -12.20
N VAL A 66 2.58 -10.72 -11.62
CA VAL A 66 1.86 -9.64 -12.28
C VAL A 66 2.13 -8.37 -11.47
N GLU A 67 2.30 -7.24 -12.13
CA GLU A 67 2.61 -5.95 -11.51
C GLU A 67 1.57 -4.89 -11.86
N TRP A 68 1.55 -3.80 -11.11
CA TRP A 68 0.77 -2.61 -11.45
C TRP A 68 1.52 -1.75 -12.48
N ASP A 69 0.80 -1.23 -13.48
CA ASP A 69 1.34 -0.20 -14.38
C ASP A 69 1.48 1.14 -13.65
N LEU A 70 2.70 1.47 -13.29
CA LEU A 70 3.06 2.71 -12.59
C LEU A 70 3.79 3.71 -13.51
N SER A 71 3.78 3.46 -14.81
CA SER A 71 4.57 4.22 -15.80
C SER A 71 3.91 5.52 -16.25
N GLN A 72 2.63 5.73 -15.94
CA GLN A 72 1.83 6.87 -16.41
C GLN A 72 0.79 7.32 -15.36
N GLY A 73 0.27 8.54 -15.49
CA GLY A 73 -0.69 9.16 -14.57
C GLY A 73 -2.03 9.56 -15.19
N GLU A 74 -2.26 9.28 -16.47
CA GLU A 74 -3.43 9.77 -17.20
C GLU A 74 -4.68 8.91 -17.00
N LYS A 75 -4.52 7.67 -16.56
CA LYS A 75 -5.60 6.71 -16.31
C LYS A 75 -5.31 5.84 -15.08
N PRO A 76 -6.33 5.19 -14.50
CA PRO A 76 -6.13 4.22 -13.42
C PRO A 76 -5.11 3.14 -13.80
N SER A 77 -4.24 2.78 -12.86
CA SER A 77 -3.25 1.72 -13.05
C SER A 77 -3.94 0.37 -13.25
N GLY A 78 -3.66 -0.27 -14.37
CA GLY A 78 -4.02 -1.66 -14.64
C GLY A 78 -2.89 -2.60 -14.23
N VAL A 79 -3.09 -3.90 -14.49
CA VAL A 79 -2.06 -4.92 -14.27
C VAL A 79 -1.30 -5.20 -15.57
N VAL A 80 0.01 -5.42 -15.42
CA VAL A 80 0.95 -5.64 -16.52
C VAL A 80 1.85 -6.85 -16.21
N PRO A 81 2.52 -7.43 -17.23
CA PRO A 81 3.49 -8.49 -17.02
C PRO A 81 4.63 -8.11 -16.07
N GLY A 82 4.81 -8.90 -15.01
CA GLY A 82 5.96 -8.88 -14.11
C GLY A 82 6.91 -10.04 -14.42
N LEU A 83 7.10 -10.96 -13.48
CA LEU A 83 7.84 -12.21 -13.70
C LEU A 83 7.15 -13.13 -14.70
N ALA A 84 5.83 -13.06 -14.81
CA ALA A 84 5.09 -13.72 -15.90
C ALA A 84 5.02 -12.80 -17.11
N THR A 85 5.22 -13.37 -18.32
CA THR A 85 5.06 -12.68 -19.60
C THR A 85 3.61 -12.66 -20.07
N GLU A 86 2.87 -13.70 -19.72
CA GLU A 86 1.46 -13.89 -20.04
C GLU A 86 0.77 -14.78 -19.00
N TRP A 87 -0.54 -14.65 -18.90
CA TRP A 87 -1.37 -15.51 -18.05
C TRP A 87 -2.76 -15.66 -18.66
N HIS A 88 -3.39 -16.78 -18.35
CA HIS A 88 -4.78 -17.06 -18.74
C HIS A 88 -5.41 -18.05 -17.77
N VAL A 89 -6.73 -18.03 -17.67
CA VAL A 89 -7.47 -19.07 -16.99
C VAL A 89 -7.48 -20.34 -17.83
N ASP A 90 -7.33 -21.50 -17.20
CA ASP A 90 -7.43 -22.78 -17.88
C ASP A 90 -8.86 -22.96 -18.46
N PRO A 91 -9.00 -23.13 -19.79
CA PRO A 91 -10.33 -23.25 -20.42
C PRO A 91 -11.16 -24.42 -19.90
N GLN A 92 -10.51 -25.45 -19.34
CA GLN A 92 -11.16 -26.64 -18.79
C GLN A 92 -11.43 -26.53 -17.28
N ASN A 93 -10.79 -25.57 -16.59
CA ASN A 93 -10.94 -25.41 -15.15
C ASN A 93 -10.76 -23.96 -14.73
N GLN A 94 -11.85 -23.19 -14.61
CA GLN A 94 -11.83 -21.79 -14.22
C GLN A 94 -11.24 -21.48 -12.81
N ARG A 95 -10.92 -22.52 -12.05
CA ARG A 95 -10.19 -22.39 -10.78
C ARG A 95 -8.67 -22.54 -10.95
N ARG A 96 -8.18 -22.62 -12.17
CA ARG A 96 -6.76 -22.84 -12.49
C ARG A 96 -6.28 -21.76 -13.44
N TRP A 97 -5.27 -21.01 -13.03
CA TRP A 97 -4.64 -19.97 -13.80
C TRP A 97 -3.23 -20.40 -14.21
N ILE A 98 -2.89 -20.26 -15.48
CA ILE A 98 -1.59 -20.61 -16.06
C ILE A 98 -0.78 -19.34 -16.24
N PHE A 99 0.45 -19.32 -15.73
CA PHE A 99 1.40 -18.22 -15.85
C PHE A 99 2.67 -18.72 -16.54
N LYS A 100 3.07 -18.05 -17.63
CA LYS A 100 4.33 -18.31 -18.29
C LYS A 100 5.39 -17.34 -17.81
N LEU A 101 6.47 -17.88 -17.27
CA LEU A 101 7.52 -17.09 -16.64
C LEU A 101 8.48 -16.52 -17.70
N ARG A 102 9.02 -15.36 -17.38
CA ARG A 102 10.09 -14.71 -18.12
C ARG A 102 11.38 -15.52 -17.96
N PRO A 103 12.11 -15.81 -19.07
CA PRO A 103 13.39 -16.49 -18.97
C PRO A 103 14.46 -15.58 -18.35
N ASP A 104 15.53 -16.19 -17.82
CA ASP A 104 16.78 -15.53 -17.40
C ASP A 104 16.67 -14.45 -16.32
N VAL A 105 15.53 -14.33 -15.63
CA VAL A 105 15.41 -13.47 -14.46
C VAL A 105 16.20 -14.07 -13.30
N LYS A 106 17.02 -13.24 -12.65
CA LYS A 106 17.83 -13.63 -11.50
C LYS A 106 17.44 -12.88 -10.25
N PHE A 107 17.46 -13.58 -9.14
CA PHE A 107 17.46 -12.96 -7.83
C PHE A 107 18.78 -12.19 -7.59
N HIS A 108 18.79 -11.34 -6.57
CA HIS A 108 19.97 -10.55 -6.20
C HIS A 108 21.20 -11.40 -5.81
N ASP A 109 20.98 -12.67 -5.43
CA ASP A 109 22.02 -13.64 -5.16
C ASP A 109 22.54 -14.41 -6.40
N GLY A 110 21.99 -14.11 -7.57
CA GLY A 110 22.36 -14.69 -8.85
C GLY A 110 21.61 -15.98 -9.21
N THR A 111 20.80 -16.55 -8.31
CA THR A 111 19.97 -17.75 -8.61
C THR A 111 18.81 -17.38 -9.53
N LEU A 112 18.30 -18.36 -10.30
CA LEU A 112 17.23 -18.13 -11.28
C LEU A 112 15.85 -18.07 -10.61
N VAL A 113 15.00 -17.18 -11.13
CA VAL A 113 13.56 -17.21 -10.88
C VAL A 113 12.93 -18.20 -11.85
N ASN A 114 12.41 -19.32 -11.35
CA ASN A 114 11.79 -20.39 -12.12
C ASN A 114 10.49 -20.86 -11.47
N ALA A 115 9.82 -21.84 -12.05
CA ALA A 115 8.57 -22.38 -11.53
C ALA A 115 8.71 -22.96 -10.11
N ASP A 116 9.83 -23.60 -9.78
CA ASP A 116 10.09 -24.11 -8.43
C ASP A 116 10.12 -22.98 -7.40
N ALA A 117 10.76 -21.84 -7.74
CA ALA A 117 10.77 -20.67 -6.88
C ALA A 117 9.37 -20.08 -6.63
N ILE A 118 8.50 -20.09 -7.65
CA ILE A 118 7.11 -19.65 -7.50
C ILE A 118 6.32 -20.59 -6.58
N VAL A 119 6.41 -21.91 -6.83
CA VAL A 119 5.74 -22.93 -5.99
C VAL A 119 6.20 -22.82 -4.53
N TRP A 120 7.50 -22.65 -4.31
CA TRP A 120 8.08 -22.45 -2.98
C TRP A 120 7.49 -21.21 -2.28
N ASN A 121 7.36 -20.08 -3.01
CA ASN A 121 6.81 -18.83 -2.47
C ASN A 121 5.29 -18.91 -2.21
N VAL A 122 4.54 -19.70 -2.98
CA VAL A 122 3.14 -20.01 -2.67
C VAL A 122 3.07 -20.89 -1.42
N GLY A 123 3.94 -21.89 -1.30
CA GLY A 123 4.08 -22.73 -0.10
C GLY A 123 4.38 -21.93 1.18
N LYS A 124 5.19 -20.88 1.08
CA LYS A 124 5.51 -19.94 2.17
C LYS A 124 4.24 -19.40 2.88
N VAL A 125 3.16 -19.24 2.16
CA VAL A 125 1.91 -18.69 2.69
C VAL A 125 0.80 -19.72 2.88
N LEU A 126 0.88 -20.88 2.25
CA LEU A 126 -0.17 -21.91 2.27
C LEU A 126 0.20 -23.16 3.06
N ASP A 127 1.43 -23.64 2.93
CA ASP A 127 1.84 -24.94 3.49
C ASP A 127 2.34 -24.79 4.94
N LYS A 128 1.45 -25.08 5.89
CA LYS A 128 1.75 -25.02 7.32
C LYS A 128 2.84 -26.00 7.79
N ALA A 129 3.11 -27.04 7.01
CA ALA A 129 4.15 -28.04 7.33
C ALA A 129 5.53 -27.65 6.75
N ALA A 130 5.56 -26.74 5.79
CA ALA A 130 6.81 -26.31 5.18
C ALA A 130 7.69 -25.46 6.11
N PRO A 131 9.01 -25.68 6.13
CA PRO A 131 9.92 -24.88 6.96
C PRO A 131 9.81 -23.37 6.71
N GLN A 132 9.57 -22.96 5.46
CA GLN A 132 9.44 -21.56 5.08
C GLN A 132 8.07 -20.95 5.43
N TYR A 133 7.14 -21.69 6.00
CA TYR A 133 5.85 -21.17 6.40
C TYR A 133 6.00 -19.99 7.38
N ALA A 134 5.33 -18.89 7.10
CA ALA A 134 5.50 -17.64 7.83
C ALA A 134 4.19 -17.16 8.47
N PRO A 135 3.72 -17.78 9.58
CA PRO A 135 2.39 -17.54 10.15
C PRO A 135 2.14 -16.07 10.53
N GLY A 136 3.16 -15.35 10.99
CA GLY A 136 3.04 -13.93 11.34
C GLY A 136 2.77 -12.99 10.16
N GLN A 137 2.91 -13.50 8.93
CA GLN A 137 2.80 -12.71 7.70
C GLN A 137 1.54 -13.07 6.89
N ILE A 138 0.93 -14.23 7.17
CA ILE A 138 -0.17 -14.79 6.38
C ILE A 138 -1.36 -13.85 6.32
N GLY A 139 -1.75 -13.28 7.44
CA GLY A 139 -2.85 -12.34 7.49
C GLY A 139 -2.66 -11.10 6.60
N ASN A 140 -1.40 -10.72 6.29
CA ASN A 140 -1.12 -9.62 5.38
C ASN A 140 -1.13 -10.03 3.90
N THR A 141 -0.85 -11.29 3.61
CA THR A 141 -0.77 -11.81 2.23
C THR A 141 -2.02 -12.57 1.83
N LEU A 142 -2.43 -13.60 2.58
CA LEU A 142 -3.61 -14.42 2.22
C LEU A 142 -4.93 -13.65 2.28
N SER A 143 -5.07 -12.68 3.18
CA SER A 143 -6.25 -11.81 3.20
C SER A 143 -6.43 -11.02 1.89
N ARG A 144 -5.38 -10.92 1.09
CA ARG A 144 -5.38 -10.29 -0.23
C ARG A 144 -5.55 -11.28 -1.37
N MET A 145 -5.41 -12.57 -1.10
CA MET A 145 -5.55 -13.67 -2.06
C MET A 145 -6.44 -14.77 -1.45
N PRO A 146 -7.69 -14.46 -1.07
CA PRO A 146 -8.51 -15.33 -0.22
C PRO A 146 -8.90 -16.65 -0.86
N THR A 147 -8.82 -16.73 -2.18
CA THR A 147 -9.18 -17.92 -2.95
C THR A 147 -7.99 -18.79 -3.31
N LEU A 148 -6.75 -18.30 -3.19
CA LEU A 148 -5.55 -19.05 -3.53
C LEU A 148 -5.41 -20.29 -2.65
N THR A 149 -5.30 -21.48 -3.27
CA THR A 149 -5.19 -22.76 -2.56
C THR A 149 -3.94 -23.56 -2.90
N GLY A 150 -3.21 -23.19 -3.96
CA GLY A 150 -2.00 -23.93 -4.32
C GLY A 150 -1.31 -23.40 -5.55
N ALA A 151 -0.13 -23.95 -5.80
CA ALA A 151 0.64 -23.79 -7.03
C ALA A 151 1.21 -25.11 -7.48
N GLU A 152 1.33 -25.30 -8.78
CA GLU A 152 1.85 -26.48 -9.44
C GLU A 152 2.83 -26.08 -10.54
N LYS A 153 4.00 -26.70 -10.54
CA LYS A 153 4.95 -26.59 -11.64
C LYS A 153 4.46 -27.42 -12.83
N ILE A 154 4.26 -26.79 -13.99
CA ILE A 154 3.98 -27.50 -15.25
C ILE A 154 5.30 -27.86 -15.93
N ASP A 155 6.19 -26.88 -16.07
CA ASP A 155 7.57 -27.03 -16.52
C ASP A 155 8.44 -25.93 -15.86
N ASP A 156 9.72 -25.81 -16.23
CA ASP A 156 10.64 -24.85 -15.60
C ASP A 156 10.22 -23.37 -15.80
N SER A 157 9.44 -23.09 -16.83
CA SER A 157 9.00 -21.75 -17.23
C SER A 157 7.49 -21.53 -17.09
N THR A 158 6.74 -22.52 -16.62
CA THR A 158 5.28 -22.45 -16.56
C THR A 158 4.77 -22.96 -15.21
N VAL A 159 3.95 -22.16 -14.55
CA VAL A 159 3.32 -22.49 -13.27
C VAL A 159 1.81 -22.33 -13.35
N ALA A 160 1.08 -23.24 -12.70
CA ALA A 160 -0.34 -23.08 -12.47
C ALA A 160 -0.61 -22.66 -11.03
N LEU A 161 -1.50 -21.69 -10.84
CA LEU A 161 -2.07 -21.34 -9.54
C LEU A 161 -3.51 -21.82 -9.46
N THR A 162 -3.89 -22.41 -8.33
CA THR A 162 -5.26 -22.92 -8.10
C THR A 162 -6.00 -22.09 -7.07
N THR A 163 -7.30 -21.96 -7.28
CA THR A 163 -8.22 -21.22 -6.40
C THR A 163 -9.34 -22.13 -5.90
N SER A 164 -9.90 -21.84 -4.74
CA SER A 164 -11.01 -22.59 -4.12
C SER A 164 -12.33 -22.50 -4.91
N GLU A 165 -12.49 -21.46 -5.70
CA GLU A 165 -13.64 -21.17 -6.55
C GLU A 165 -13.15 -20.44 -7.81
N PRO A 166 -13.94 -20.34 -8.90
CA PRO A 166 -13.60 -19.47 -10.03
C PRO A 166 -13.32 -18.06 -9.55
N ASP A 167 -12.19 -17.48 -9.95
CA ASP A 167 -11.77 -16.16 -9.47
C ASP A 167 -11.07 -15.36 -10.58
N ALA A 168 -11.83 -14.49 -11.23
CA ALA A 168 -11.33 -13.58 -12.25
C ALA A 168 -10.42 -12.47 -11.68
N LEU A 169 -10.37 -12.31 -10.35
CA LEU A 169 -9.57 -11.28 -9.68
C LEU A 169 -8.17 -11.76 -9.30
N LEU A 170 -7.84 -13.06 -9.48
CA LEU A 170 -6.53 -13.58 -9.11
C LEU A 170 -5.35 -12.78 -9.71
N PRO A 171 -5.38 -12.34 -10.99
CA PRO A 171 -4.28 -11.52 -11.54
C PRO A 171 -4.04 -10.20 -10.81
N TYR A 172 -5.10 -9.56 -10.30
CA TYR A 172 -4.97 -8.36 -9.47
C TYR A 172 -4.44 -8.71 -8.08
N ASN A 173 -4.96 -9.76 -7.48
CA ASN A 173 -4.62 -10.15 -6.12
C ASN A 173 -3.18 -10.64 -5.99
N ILE A 174 -2.68 -11.37 -7.01
CA ILE A 174 -1.32 -11.95 -7.00
C ILE A 174 -0.21 -10.89 -7.06
N THR A 175 -0.53 -9.65 -7.41
CA THR A 175 0.40 -8.51 -7.30
C THR A 175 0.91 -8.30 -5.88
N ASN A 176 0.27 -8.89 -4.88
CA ASN A 176 0.66 -8.83 -3.47
C ASN A 176 1.56 -10.00 -3.03
N LEU A 177 1.84 -10.96 -3.89
CA LEU A 177 2.78 -12.04 -3.63
C LEU A 177 4.15 -11.70 -4.23
N PHE A 178 4.98 -11.05 -3.46
CA PHE A 178 6.36 -10.76 -3.81
C PHE A 178 7.23 -12.01 -3.67
N ILE A 179 8.06 -12.28 -4.68
CA ILE A 179 8.84 -13.50 -4.80
C ILE A 179 10.22 -13.30 -4.20
N VAL A 180 10.51 -14.01 -3.11
CA VAL A 180 11.82 -14.02 -2.45
C VAL A 180 12.69 -15.17 -2.99
N SER A 181 14.02 -15.05 -2.88
CA SER A 181 14.94 -16.14 -3.21
C SER A 181 14.79 -17.31 -2.23
N PRO A 182 14.35 -18.49 -2.70
CA PRO A 182 14.34 -19.70 -1.87
C PRO A 182 15.74 -20.05 -1.37
N THR A 183 16.75 -19.99 -2.24
CA THR A 183 18.14 -20.35 -1.92
C THR A 183 18.72 -19.46 -0.80
N ALA A 184 18.45 -18.15 -0.85
CA ALA A 184 18.91 -17.25 0.20
C ALA A 184 18.25 -17.57 1.55
N TRP A 185 16.93 -17.83 1.54
CA TRP A 185 16.22 -18.16 2.77
C TRP A 185 16.65 -19.51 3.32
N GLU A 186 16.78 -20.55 2.49
CA GLU A 186 17.20 -21.91 2.88
C GLU A 186 18.60 -21.92 3.48
N LYS A 187 19.52 -21.14 2.91
CA LYS A 187 20.87 -20.94 3.48
C LYS A 187 20.81 -20.34 4.88
N ILE A 188 19.96 -19.33 5.10
CA ILE A 188 19.75 -18.73 6.41
C ILE A 188 19.15 -19.76 7.38
N TYR A 189 18.11 -20.49 6.94
CA TYR A 189 17.44 -21.50 7.75
C TYR A 189 18.38 -22.64 8.16
N ALA A 190 19.21 -23.12 7.24
CA ALA A 190 20.23 -24.13 7.52
C ALA A 190 21.27 -23.69 8.55
N ALA A 191 21.54 -22.39 8.65
CA ALA A 191 22.45 -21.81 9.63
C ALA A 191 21.82 -21.59 11.01
N VAL A 192 20.48 -21.71 11.16
CA VAL A 192 19.81 -21.60 12.46
C VAL A 192 20.09 -22.87 13.29
N PRO A 193 20.66 -22.77 14.50
CA PRO A 193 20.98 -23.92 15.34
C PRO A 193 19.73 -24.75 15.66
N GLU A 194 19.87 -26.07 15.71
CA GLU A 194 18.80 -26.97 16.13
C GLU A 194 18.36 -26.71 17.58
N SER A 195 19.27 -26.24 18.42
CA SER A 195 19.00 -25.83 19.80
C SER A 195 18.02 -24.63 19.92
N THR A 196 17.72 -23.94 18.82
CA THR A 196 16.70 -22.86 18.78
C THR A 196 15.29 -23.40 19.07
N GLY A 197 15.04 -24.67 18.76
CA GLY A 197 13.76 -25.34 19.01
C GLY A 197 13.23 -26.10 17.81
N ASP A 198 11.89 -26.20 17.72
CA ASP A 198 11.20 -26.89 16.63
C ASP A 198 11.30 -26.13 15.29
N THR A 199 10.74 -26.72 14.24
CA THR A 199 10.68 -26.12 12.90
C THR A 199 10.10 -24.70 12.92
N ALA A 200 9.06 -24.46 13.71
CA ALA A 200 8.42 -23.14 13.77
C ALA A 200 9.32 -22.08 14.43
N ALA A 201 10.01 -22.43 15.51
CA ALA A 201 10.97 -21.54 16.17
C ALA A 201 12.17 -21.23 15.25
N ARG A 202 12.71 -22.21 14.58
CA ARG A 202 13.80 -22.05 13.60
C ARG A 202 13.36 -21.20 12.40
N SER A 203 12.16 -21.45 11.86
CA SER A 203 11.56 -20.66 10.79
C SER A 203 11.43 -19.19 11.20
N LYS A 204 10.88 -18.92 12.38
CA LYS A 204 10.77 -17.56 12.91
C LYS A 204 12.12 -16.85 12.97
N GLN A 205 13.15 -17.54 13.48
CA GLN A 205 14.51 -16.99 13.55
C GLN A 205 15.08 -16.72 12.15
N ALA A 206 14.86 -17.66 11.19
CA ALA A 206 15.31 -17.50 9.81
C ALA A 206 14.67 -16.28 9.13
N TRP A 207 13.35 -16.10 9.28
CA TRP A 207 12.65 -14.91 8.75
C TRP A 207 13.12 -13.61 9.39
N THR A 208 13.40 -13.62 10.70
CA THR A 208 13.96 -12.45 11.40
C THR A 208 15.32 -12.07 10.83
N THR A 209 16.18 -13.06 10.56
CA THR A 209 17.49 -12.85 9.92
C THR A 209 17.32 -12.39 8.47
N PHE A 210 16.44 -13.03 7.70
CA PHE A 210 16.16 -12.68 6.31
C PHE A 210 15.71 -11.23 6.17
N ALA A 211 14.97 -10.68 7.13
CA ALA A 211 14.51 -9.30 7.09
C ALA A 211 15.68 -8.29 6.98
N SER A 212 16.84 -8.59 7.55
CA SER A 212 18.04 -7.76 7.46
C SER A 212 18.96 -8.09 6.27
N GLN A 213 18.66 -9.16 5.54
CA GLN A 213 19.45 -9.70 4.42
C GLN A 213 18.56 -10.02 3.21
N ALA A 214 17.47 -9.30 3.05
CA ALA A 214 16.43 -9.57 2.08
C ALA A 214 16.96 -9.72 0.64
N VAL A 215 16.60 -10.81 -0.03
CA VAL A 215 17.01 -11.16 -1.38
C VAL A 215 15.77 -11.37 -2.23
N GLY A 216 15.52 -10.43 -3.14
CA GLY A 216 14.48 -10.49 -4.17
C GLY A 216 15.09 -10.45 -5.56
N SER A 217 14.29 -10.05 -6.56
CA SER A 217 14.71 -9.83 -7.94
C SER A 217 14.50 -8.39 -8.40
N GLY A 218 14.01 -7.51 -7.52
CA GLY A 218 13.58 -6.16 -7.82
C GLY A 218 14.68 -5.18 -8.25
N PRO A 219 14.27 -3.94 -8.60
CA PRO A 219 15.18 -2.92 -9.11
C PRO A 219 16.20 -2.40 -8.08
N PHE A 220 15.95 -2.59 -6.80
CA PHE A 220 16.88 -2.22 -5.73
C PHE A 220 17.25 -3.44 -4.88
N LYS A 221 18.42 -3.37 -4.23
CA LYS A 221 18.94 -4.35 -3.27
C LYS A 221 18.95 -3.74 -1.88
N LEU A 222 18.71 -4.55 -0.85
CA LEU A 222 18.86 -4.11 0.54
C LEU A 222 20.34 -3.92 0.88
N GLU A 223 20.71 -2.72 1.31
CA GLU A 223 22.04 -2.43 1.86
C GLU A 223 22.01 -2.46 3.39
N LYS A 224 21.02 -1.79 4.00
CA LYS A 224 20.96 -1.68 5.47
C LYS A 224 19.53 -1.45 5.94
N LEU A 225 19.14 -2.14 6.99
CA LEU A 225 17.92 -1.90 7.75
C LEU A 225 18.28 -1.56 9.20
N VAL A 226 17.84 -0.40 9.68
CA VAL A 226 17.86 -0.01 11.08
C VAL A 226 16.42 0.28 11.50
N PRO A 227 15.76 -0.61 12.25
CA PRO A 227 14.36 -0.44 12.65
C PRO A 227 14.11 0.94 13.27
N ARG A 228 12.99 1.56 12.96
CA ARG A 228 12.55 2.89 13.40
C ARG A 228 13.45 4.06 12.98
N GLN A 229 14.52 3.82 12.25
CA GLN A 229 15.46 4.87 11.86
C GLN A 229 15.56 5.04 10.36
N GLN A 230 15.96 3.97 9.64
CA GLN A 230 16.13 4.06 8.19
C GLN A 230 16.21 2.70 7.52
N LEU A 231 15.83 2.69 6.26
CA LEU A 231 16.12 1.64 5.28
C LEU A 231 17.00 2.23 4.18
N ILE A 232 18.10 1.57 3.84
CA ILE A 232 18.99 1.96 2.74
C ILE A 232 18.89 0.89 1.66
N LEU A 233 18.52 1.31 0.46
CA LEU A 233 18.45 0.50 -0.73
C LEU A 233 19.50 0.99 -1.74
N THR A 234 20.16 0.05 -2.42
CA THR A 234 21.09 0.33 -3.49
C THR A 234 20.57 -0.16 -4.83
N LYS A 235 20.98 0.50 -5.89
CA LYS A 235 20.64 0.17 -7.28
C LYS A 235 21.01 -1.28 -7.61
N ASN A 236 20.08 -2.01 -8.23
CA ASN A 236 20.37 -3.25 -8.93
C ASN A 236 20.70 -2.93 -10.40
N ALA A 237 21.98 -2.77 -10.74
CA ALA A 237 22.43 -2.45 -12.09
C ALA A 237 22.09 -3.57 -13.11
N ASP A 238 21.95 -4.81 -12.63
CA ASP A 238 21.65 -5.99 -13.43
C ASP A 238 20.16 -6.31 -13.50
N TYR A 239 19.28 -5.36 -13.10
CA TYR A 239 17.84 -5.58 -13.14
C TYR A 239 17.38 -6.04 -14.51
N TRP A 240 16.52 -7.05 -14.53
CA TRP A 240 16.09 -7.71 -15.77
C TRP A 240 15.32 -6.76 -16.70
N ASN A 241 14.48 -5.86 -16.15
CA ASN A 241 13.78 -4.84 -16.93
C ASN A 241 14.69 -3.62 -17.14
N LYS A 242 15.28 -3.54 -18.34
CA LYS A 242 16.28 -2.51 -18.67
C LYS A 242 15.71 -1.08 -18.65
N ASP A 243 14.41 -0.92 -18.87
CA ASP A 243 13.73 0.38 -18.83
C ASP A 243 13.53 0.89 -17.40
N ARG A 244 13.58 -0.03 -16.42
CA ARG A 244 13.39 0.23 -15.00
C ARG A 244 14.67 0.02 -14.16
N VAL A 245 15.84 0.00 -14.77
CA VAL A 245 17.09 0.05 -13.98
C VAL A 245 17.16 1.39 -13.25
N PRO A 246 17.32 1.41 -11.92
CA PRO A 246 17.29 2.63 -11.12
C PRO A 246 18.26 3.70 -11.61
N LYS A 247 17.80 4.95 -11.65
CA LYS A 247 18.61 6.12 -12.05
C LYS A 247 19.35 6.75 -10.88
N VAL A 248 18.88 6.54 -9.64
CA VAL A 248 19.61 6.89 -8.43
C VAL A 248 20.39 5.69 -7.92
N ASP A 249 21.55 5.92 -7.30
CA ASP A 249 22.39 4.85 -6.76
C ASP A 249 21.87 4.33 -5.42
N LYS A 250 21.26 5.22 -4.61
CA LYS A 250 20.71 4.88 -3.30
C LYS A 250 19.35 5.54 -3.05
N VAL A 251 18.50 4.82 -2.33
CA VAL A 251 17.29 5.35 -1.70
C VAL A 251 17.40 5.17 -0.19
N VAL A 252 17.16 6.24 0.57
CA VAL A 252 17.10 6.21 2.03
C VAL A 252 15.68 6.54 2.46
N LEU A 253 15.02 5.59 3.10
CA LEU A 253 13.67 5.75 3.65
C LEU A 253 13.76 6.06 5.14
N ILE A 254 13.07 7.10 5.59
CA ILE A 254 13.14 7.60 6.97
C ILE A 254 11.73 7.69 7.53
N PRO A 255 11.37 6.92 8.58
CA PRO A 255 10.10 7.05 9.27
C PRO A 255 10.01 8.43 9.95
N LEU A 256 8.98 9.20 9.57
CA LEU A 256 8.75 10.53 10.15
C LEU A 256 7.23 10.78 10.20
N PRO A 257 6.50 10.22 11.18
CA PRO A 257 5.04 10.17 11.18
C PRO A 257 4.38 11.54 11.28
N GLU A 258 5.04 12.53 11.91
CA GLU A 258 4.50 13.88 12.09
C GLU A 258 4.64 14.76 10.84
N ALA A 259 3.53 15.30 10.33
CA ALA A 259 3.51 16.09 9.09
C ALA A 259 4.38 17.34 9.17
N ASN A 260 4.36 18.06 10.30
CA ASN A 260 5.19 19.24 10.49
C ASN A 260 6.67 18.91 10.55
N ALA A 261 7.05 17.77 11.16
CA ALA A 261 8.43 17.30 11.18
C ALA A 261 8.90 16.93 9.76
N ARG A 262 8.06 16.26 8.94
CA ARG A 262 8.37 16.01 7.54
C ARG A 262 8.57 17.30 6.76
N THR A 263 7.68 18.27 6.93
CA THR A 263 7.78 19.58 6.29
C THR A 263 9.09 20.29 6.66
N ALA A 264 9.44 20.33 7.95
CA ALA A 264 10.69 20.93 8.41
C ALA A 264 11.94 20.23 7.82
N ALA A 265 11.94 18.90 7.75
CA ALA A 265 13.01 18.13 7.15
C ALA A 265 13.18 18.40 5.65
N LEU A 266 12.07 18.61 4.91
CA LEU A 266 12.12 18.98 3.50
C LEU A 266 12.68 20.39 3.30
N LEU A 267 12.15 21.38 4.04
CA LEU A 267 12.56 22.80 3.92
C LEU A 267 14.02 23.01 4.32
N SER A 268 14.52 22.24 5.30
CA SER A 268 15.95 22.22 5.69
C SER A 268 16.83 21.34 4.78
N LYS A 269 16.24 20.72 3.73
CA LYS A 269 16.96 19.84 2.77
C LYS A 269 17.60 18.59 3.40
N GLN A 270 17.12 18.15 4.56
CA GLN A 270 17.51 16.89 5.17
C GLN A 270 16.95 15.70 4.39
N VAL A 271 15.76 15.89 3.76
CA VAL A 271 15.15 14.93 2.85
C VAL A 271 14.82 15.62 1.53
N ASP A 272 14.67 14.81 0.48
CA ASP A 272 14.38 15.25 -0.88
C ASP A 272 12.90 15.14 -1.24
N TRP A 273 12.16 14.35 -0.46
CA TRP A 273 10.80 13.96 -0.72
C TRP A 273 10.07 13.68 0.60
N ILE A 274 8.88 14.20 0.73
CA ILE A 274 7.96 13.87 1.84
C ILE A 274 6.62 13.40 1.31
N GLU A 275 6.06 12.41 1.98
CA GLU A 275 4.68 11.97 1.80
C GLU A 275 3.73 12.83 2.64
N ALA A 276 2.51 13.09 2.14
CA ALA A 276 1.44 13.78 2.84
C ALA A 276 1.92 15.06 3.59
N PRO A 277 2.37 16.11 2.88
CA PRO A 277 2.70 17.40 3.50
C PRO A 277 1.49 17.96 4.24
N ALA A 278 1.74 18.73 5.31
CA ALA A 278 0.66 19.43 6.00
C ALA A 278 -0.01 20.43 5.03
N PRO A 279 -1.35 20.46 4.93
CA PRO A 279 -2.06 21.31 3.96
C PRO A 279 -1.74 22.80 4.09
N ASP A 280 -1.60 23.30 5.31
CA ASP A 280 -1.26 24.68 5.64
C ASP A 280 0.19 25.07 5.29
N ALA A 281 1.08 24.09 5.16
CA ALA A 281 2.47 24.31 4.76
C ALA A 281 2.70 24.30 3.24
N VAL A 282 1.70 23.91 2.44
CA VAL A 282 1.87 23.71 1.00
C VAL A 282 2.31 24.97 0.27
N ASP A 283 1.72 26.12 0.61
CA ASP A 283 2.09 27.38 -0.04
C ASP A 283 3.52 27.82 0.32
N GLN A 284 3.95 27.61 1.56
CA GLN A 284 5.33 27.82 1.97
C GLN A 284 6.29 26.90 1.21
N ILE A 285 5.95 25.61 1.08
CA ILE A 285 6.74 24.62 0.33
C ILE A 285 6.91 25.08 -1.12
N LYS A 286 5.81 25.45 -1.79
CA LYS A 286 5.83 25.95 -3.17
C LYS A 286 6.66 27.23 -3.32
N SER A 287 6.51 28.19 -2.39
CA SER A 287 7.25 29.46 -2.43
C SER A 287 8.77 29.29 -2.31
N GLN A 288 9.23 28.19 -1.72
CA GLN A 288 10.64 27.82 -1.66
C GLN A 288 11.10 26.96 -2.85
N GLY A 289 10.28 26.81 -3.89
CA GLY A 289 10.62 26.14 -5.14
C GLY A 289 10.46 24.62 -5.14
N PHE A 290 9.92 24.01 -4.07
CA PHE A 290 9.56 22.61 -4.06
C PHE A 290 8.30 22.35 -4.90
N LYS A 291 8.16 21.15 -5.42
CA LYS A 291 7.03 20.75 -6.26
C LYS A 291 6.05 19.87 -5.45
N ILE A 292 4.76 20.13 -5.64
CA ILE A 292 3.70 19.24 -5.13
C ILE A 292 3.23 18.35 -6.28
N TYR A 293 3.32 17.05 -6.08
CA TYR A 293 2.75 16.03 -6.94
C TYR A 293 1.49 15.48 -6.27
N ALA A 294 0.41 15.44 -6.99
CA ALA A 294 -0.86 14.86 -6.55
C ALA A 294 -1.60 14.32 -7.77
N ASN A 295 -2.30 13.21 -7.61
CA ASN A 295 -3.17 12.64 -8.65
C ASN A 295 -4.28 11.84 -7.98
N THR A 296 -5.38 11.67 -8.66
CA THR A 296 -6.46 10.75 -8.26
C THR A 296 -5.91 9.38 -7.92
N GLN A 297 -6.29 8.84 -6.78
CA GLN A 297 -5.85 7.51 -6.34
C GLN A 297 -7.04 6.60 -6.08
N PRO A 298 -6.95 5.30 -6.42
CA PRO A 298 -7.95 4.30 -6.05
C PRO A 298 -7.87 4.06 -4.54
N HIS A 299 -8.44 4.96 -3.79
CA HIS A 299 -8.38 5.03 -2.34
C HIS A 299 -9.70 5.52 -1.79
N LEU A 300 -10.14 4.98 -0.68
CA LEU A 300 -11.30 5.44 0.07
C LEU A 300 -10.89 5.71 1.52
N TRP A 301 -11.22 6.89 2.02
CA TRP A 301 -11.11 7.26 3.42
C TRP A 301 -12.52 7.30 4.05
N PRO A 302 -12.97 6.21 4.70
CA PRO A 302 -14.32 6.08 5.23
C PRO A 302 -14.31 6.03 6.76
N TRP A 303 -15.49 6.18 7.35
CA TRP A 303 -15.80 5.42 8.55
C TRP A 303 -16.46 4.10 8.15
N GLN A 304 -15.95 2.98 8.63
CA GLN A 304 -16.56 1.67 8.48
C GLN A 304 -17.49 1.44 9.66
N PHE A 305 -18.77 1.24 9.37
CA PHE A 305 -19.80 1.10 10.40
C PHE A 305 -19.85 -0.32 10.98
N SER A 306 -20.18 -0.46 12.27
CA SER A 306 -20.47 -1.75 12.89
C SER A 306 -21.92 -2.17 12.67
N PHE A 307 -22.15 -3.40 12.20
CA PHE A 307 -23.47 -4.00 12.00
C PHE A 307 -23.82 -5.03 13.06
N LEU A 308 -23.10 -5.03 14.18
CA LEU A 308 -23.40 -5.91 15.31
C LEU A 308 -24.73 -5.57 15.94
N GLU A 309 -25.28 -6.52 16.69
CA GLU A 309 -26.51 -6.31 17.45
C GLU A 309 -26.36 -5.13 18.42
N GLY A 310 -27.37 -4.28 18.48
CA GLY A 310 -27.34 -3.04 19.28
C GLY A 310 -26.59 -1.88 18.63
N SER A 311 -25.94 -2.05 17.48
CA SER A 311 -25.30 -0.93 16.78
C SER A 311 -26.34 0.00 16.15
N PRO A 312 -26.21 1.33 16.33
CA PRO A 312 -27.12 2.30 15.71
C PRO A 312 -27.02 2.29 14.18
N TRP A 313 -25.90 1.84 13.64
CA TRP A 313 -25.66 1.76 12.21
C TRP A 313 -26.43 0.63 11.51
N LYS A 314 -27.16 -0.24 12.24
CA LYS A 314 -28.11 -1.18 11.62
C LYS A 314 -29.28 -0.46 10.96
N ASP A 315 -29.66 0.71 11.46
CA ASP A 315 -30.70 1.54 10.83
C ASP A 315 -30.15 2.29 9.62
N ILE A 316 -30.68 1.98 8.45
CA ILE A 316 -30.26 2.61 7.18
C ILE A 316 -30.53 4.12 7.16
N ARG A 317 -31.56 4.60 7.90
CA ARG A 317 -31.85 6.04 8.00
C ARG A 317 -30.70 6.78 8.66
N VAL A 318 -30.13 6.21 9.71
CA VAL A 318 -28.97 6.76 10.43
C VAL A 318 -27.73 6.82 9.52
N ARG A 319 -27.47 5.74 8.76
CA ARG A 319 -26.33 5.72 7.81
C ARG A 319 -26.49 6.75 6.69
N LYS A 320 -27.70 6.84 6.12
CA LYS A 320 -28.01 7.85 5.09
C LYS A 320 -27.91 9.26 5.65
N ALA A 321 -28.43 9.50 6.85
CA ALA A 321 -28.34 10.81 7.51
C ALA A 321 -26.89 11.23 7.71
N ALA A 322 -26.00 10.37 8.19
CA ALA A 322 -24.59 10.69 8.34
C ALA A 322 -23.93 11.11 7.01
N ASN A 323 -24.24 10.39 5.92
CA ASN A 323 -23.72 10.70 4.59
C ASN A 323 -24.27 12.01 3.99
N LEU A 324 -25.52 12.36 4.29
CA LEU A 324 -26.14 13.61 3.85
C LEU A 324 -25.71 14.82 4.70
N CYS A 325 -25.32 14.60 5.94
CA CYS A 325 -24.93 15.66 6.87
C CYS A 325 -23.50 16.19 6.65
N LEU A 326 -22.63 15.41 6.02
CA LEU A 326 -21.23 15.77 5.81
C LEU A 326 -21.06 16.70 4.60
N ASN A 327 -20.56 17.92 4.83
CA ASN A 327 -20.18 18.86 3.77
C ASN A 327 -18.76 18.55 3.25
N ARG A 328 -18.66 17.71 2.23
CA ARG A 328 -17.38 17.27 1.64
C ARG A 328 -16.66 18.39 0.89
N ALA A 329 -17.41 19.30 0.28
CA ALA A 329 -16.82 20.43 -0.44
C ALA A 329 -16.08 21.39 0.52
N GLU A 330 -16.64 21.64 1.71
CA GLU A 330 -15.99 22.43 2.75
C GLU A 330 -14.78 21.70 3.33
N LEU A 331 -14.88 20.39 3.59
CA LEU A 331 -13.74 19.56 4.01
C LEU A 331 -12.61 19.61 2.98
N LYS A 332 -12.93 19.53 1.67
CA LYS A 332 -11.95 19.67 0.60
C LYS A 332 -11.24 21.02 0.65
N SER A 333 -11.99 22.10 0.86
CA SER A 333 -11.42 23.44 1.00
C SER A 333 -10.50 23.52 2.23
N TYR A 334 -10.92 22.94 3.36
CA TYR A 334 -10.12 22.85 4.58
C TYR A 334 -8.80 22.12 4.38
N LEU A 335 -8.78 21.09 3.52
CA LEU A 335 -7.58 20.34 3.15
C LEU A 335 -6.80 20.97 1.98
N GLY A 336 -7.03 22.24 1.65
CA GLY A 336 -6.32 22.95 0.58
C GLY A 336 -6.58 22.37 -0.82
N GLY A 337 -7.69 21.67 -1.01
CA GLY A 337 -8.05 21.01 -2.28
C GLY A 337 -7.46 19.61 -2.47
N TYR A 338 -6.65 19.11 -1.53
CA TYR A 338 -5.96 17.82 -1.65
C TYR A 338 -6.82 16.61 -1.26
N MET A 339 -8.01 16.54 -1.81
CA MET A 339 -8.89 15.35 -1.80
C MET A 339 -9.90 15.43 -2.94
N THR A 340 -10.46 14.27 -3.32
CA THR A 340 -11.69 14.17 -4.09
C THR A 340 -12.83 13.75 -3.16
N GLU A 341 -14.03 14.30 -3.36
CA GLU A 341 -15.21 14.00 -2.54
C GLU A 341 -15.68 12.57 -2.81
N ALA A 342 -15.74 11.72 -1.78
CA ALA A 342 -16.20 10.35 -1.95
C ALA A 342 -17.74 10.27 -1.90
N THR A 343 -18.32 9.93 -3.04
CA THR A 343 -19.75 9.63 -3.21
C THR A 343 -20.00 8.16 -3.56
N GLY A 344 -19.04 7.30 -3.24
CA GLY A 344 -19.02 5.86 -3.43
C GLY A 344 -17.64 5.30 -3.14
N VAL A 345 -17.45 4.03 -3.44
CA VAL A 345 -16.16 3.36 -3.29
C VAL A 345 -15.17 3.83 -4.35
N TYR A 346 -15.63 4.02 -5.57
CA TYR A 346 -14.85 4.51 -6.71
C TYR A 346 -15.26 5.91 -7.11
N GLU A 347 -14.31 6.65 -7.67
CA GLU A 347 -14.53 8.00 -8.21
C GLU A 347 -15.38 7.98 -9.49
N GLU A 348 -15.90 9.13 -9.86
CA GLU A 348 -16.60 9.31 -11.12
C GLU A 348 -15.66 9.04 -12.31
N GLY A 349 -16.16 8.31 -13.32
CA GLY A 349 -15.36 7.89 -14.47
C GLY A 349 -14.63 6.56 -14.30
N ASN A 350 -14.58 5.98 -13.10
CA ASN A 350 -14.04 4.64 -12.92
C ASN A 350 -15.00 3.60 -13.55
N PRO A 351 -14.53 2.64 -14.37
CA PRO A 351 -15.38 1.66 -15.05
C PRO A 351 -16.21 0.80 -14.08
N TRP A 352 -15.74 0.60 -12.87
CA TRP A 352 -16.41 -0.18 -11.84
C TRP A 352 -17.42 0.64 -11.01
N ARG A 353 -17.57 1.94 -11.30
CA ARG A 353 -18.56 2.77 -10.66
C ARG A 353 -19.93 2.56 -11.29
N GLY A 354 -20.85 1.95 -10.55
CA GLY A 354 -22.23 1.75 -10.97
C GLY A 354 -23.10 3.01 -10.79
N LYS A 355 -24.40 2.83 -11.00
CA LYS A 355 -25.42 3.87 -10.90
C LYS A 355 -26.30 3.64 -9.67
N PRO A 356 -25.89 4.06 -8.47
CA PRO A 356 -26.70 3.90 -7.26
C PRO A 356 -27.96 4.78 -7.32
N THR A 357 -29.00 4.34 -6.62
CA THR A 357 -30.25 5.10 -6.46
C THR A 357 -30.13 6.17 -5.39
N PHE A 358 -29.39 5.87 -4.31
CA PHE A 358 -29.08 6.84 -3.26
C PHE A 358 -27.94 7.77 -3.69
N GLN A 359 -28.25 9.07 -3.72
CA GLN A 359 -27.27 10.10 -4.08
C GLN A 359 -26.64 10.69 -2.82
N ILE A 360 -25.34 10.47 -2.65
CA ILE A 360 -24.56 11.07 -1.56
C ILE A 360 -24.27 12.52 -1.92
N LYS A 361 -24.89 13.43 -1.19
CA LYS A 361 -24.75 14.88 -1.33
C LYS A 361 -24.83 15.55 0.05
N TYR A 362 -24.51 16.83 0.15
CA TYR A 362 -24.77 17.60 1.36
C TYR A 362 -26.23 18.04 1.39
N ASP A 363 -27.00 17.52 2.34
CA ASP A 363 -28.43 17.81 2.52
C ASP A 363 -28.79 17.62 4.02
N PRO A 364 -28.38 18.60 4.87
CA PRO A 364 -28.55 18.48 6.32
C PRO A 364 -30.03 18.50 6.76
N ASP A 365 -30.93 19.09 5.96
CA ASP A 365 -32.34 19.08 6.29
C ASP A 365 -32.95 17.68 6.16
N THR A 366 -32.67 16.99 5.06
CA THR A 366 -33.07 15.59 4.89
C THR A 366 -32.38 14.71 5.94
N ALA A 367 -31.10 14.97 6.28
CA ALA A 367 -30.40 14.23 7.33
C ALA A 367 -31.10 14.35 8.69
N ARG A 368 -31.48 15.58 9.12
CA ARG A 368 -32.22 15.80 10.38
C ARG A 368 -33.59 15.12 10.37
N LYS A 369 -34.28 15.14 9.23
CA LYS A 369 -35.57 14.43 9.08
C LYS A 369 -35.40 12.94 9.31
N LEU A 370 -34.42 12.30 8.66
CA LEU A 370 -34.14 10.86 8.82
C LEU A 370 -33.75 10.52 10.28
N MET A 371 -32.97 11.38 10.94
CA MET A 371 -32.61 11.19 12.34
C MET A 371 -33.83 11.31 13.27
N THR A 372 -34.73 12.26 13.00
CA THR A 372 -35.98 12.39 13.77
C THR A 372 -36.88 11.17 13.58
N GLU A 373 -37.01 10.66 12.34
CA GLU A 373 -37.73 9.42 12.06
C GLU A 373 -37.09 8.19 12.73
N ALA A 374 -35.78 8.22 12.99
CA ALA A 374 -35.06 7.19 13.71
C ALA A 374 -35.12 7.38 15.25
N GLY A 375 -35.77 8.46 15.76
CA GLY A 375 -36.00 8.71 17.20
C GLY A 375 -34.94 9.58 17.88
N TYR A 376 -34.14 10.32 17.12
CA TYR A 376 -33.11 11.25 17.61
C TYR A 376 -33.51 12.71 17.38
N SER A 377 -32.96 13.60 18.23
CA SER A 377 -33.23 15.02 18.19
C SER A 377 -32.09 15.79 18.81
N GLU A 378 -32.13 17.13 18.79
CA GLU A 378 -31.15 17.98 19.46
C GLU A 378 -31.08 17.69 20.97
N SER A 379 -32.22 17.44 21.62
CA SER A 379 -32.29 17.08 23.06
C SER A 379 -31.97 15.60 23.35
N LYS A 380 -31.95 14.74 22.31
CA LYS A 380 -31.66 13.31 22.42
C LYS A 380 -30.75 12.89 21.24
N PRO A 381 -29.51 13.39 21.19
CA PRO A 381 -28.62 13.06 20.10
C PRO A 381 -28.14 11.60 20.17
N LEU A 382 -27.84 11.02 19.01
CA LEU A 382 -27.24 9.70 18.91
C LEU A 382 -25.77 9.75 19.38
N GLN A 383 -25.43 8.92 20.37
CA GLN A 383 -24.05 8.77 20.82
C GLN A 383 -23.33 7.74 19.94
N VAL A 384 -22.22 8.13 19.34
CA VAL A 384 -21.37 7.24 18.55
C VAL A 384 -19.89 7.46 18.89
N THR A 385 -19.12 6.39 18.90
CA THR A 385 -17.67 6.42 19.10
C THR A 385 -16.98 5.92 17.85
N VAL A 386 -16.05 6.72 17.31
CA VAL A 386 -15.19 6.33 16.19
C VAL A 386 -13.76 6.15 16.66
N ALA A 387 -13.16 5.00 16.32
CA ALA A 387 -11.72 4.78 16.51
C ALA A 387 -10.95 5.26 15.29
N THR A 388 -9.88 6.00 15.50
CA THR A 388 -8.97 6.52 14.47
C THR A 388 -7.53 6.54 14.98
N SER A 389 -6.58 6.90 14.11
CA SER A 389 -5.18 7.15 14.48
C SER A 389 -4.81 8.61 14.27
N ALA A 390 -3.70 9.04 14.86
CA ALA A 390 -3.14 10.37 14.62
C ALA A 390 -2.39 10.47 13.29
N SER A 391 -1.92 9.33 12.75
CA SER A 391 -1.16 9.21 11.50
C SER A 391 -1.25 7.78 10.98
N GLY A 392 -0.69 7.50 9.81
CA GLY A 392 -0.61 6.15 9.27
C GLY A 392 -0.71 6.12 7.75
N SER A 393 -0.44 4.95 7.18
CA SER A 393 -0.50 4.73 5.74
C SER A 393 -1.91 5.02 5.20
N GLY A 394 -2.03 5.96 4.27
CA GLY A 394 -3.29 6.34 3.65
C GLY A 394 -4.28 7.07 4.54
N GLN A 395 -3.89 7.43 5.75
CA GLN A 395 -4.81 8.11 6.66
C GLN A 395 -4.99 9.60 6.38
N MET A 396 -4.35 10.15 5.36
CA MET A 396 -4.44 11.58 5.01
C MET A 396 -4.11 12.47 6.23
N GLN A 397 -5.07 13.28 6.67
CA GLN A 397 -5.00 14.12 7.88
C GLN A 397 -6.06 13.64 8.89
N PRO A 398 -5.84 12.51 9.59
CA PRO A 398 -6.94 11.80 10.24
C PRO A 398 -7.58 12.57 11.40
N LEU A 399 -6.81 13.28 12.24
CA LEU A 399 -7.38 14.03 13.36
C LEU A 399 -8.17 15.24 12.88
N PRO A 400 -7.61 16.16 12.07
CA PRO A 400 -8.38 17.31 11.57
C PRO A 400 -9.63 16.89 10.78
N MET A 401 -9.54 15.81 9.99
CA MET A 401 -10.70 15.31 9.23
C MET A 401 -11.79 14.75 10.15
N ASN A 402 -11.43 13.97 11.17
CA ASN A 402 -12.41 13.44 12.12
C ASN A 402 -13.03 14.53 13.00
N GLU A 403 -12.27 15.54 13.41
CA GLU A 403 -12.78 16.71 14.13
C GLU A 403 -13.78 17.52 13.29
N TYR A 404 -13.49 17.70 12.00
CA TYR A 404 -14.42 18.33 11.06
C TYR A 404 -15.71 17.50 10.91
N ILE A 405 -15.59 16.18 10.76
CA ILE A 405 -16.76 15.29 10.68
C ILE A 405 -17.58 15.34 11.97
N GLN A 406 -16.95 15.35 13.13
CA GLN A 406 -17.61 15.47 14.42
C GLN A 406 -18.46 16.75 14.48
N GLN A 407 -17.91 17.90 14.06
CA GLN A 407 -18.63 19.17 14.03
C GLN A 407 -19.76 19.15 12.99
N SER A 408 -19.53 18.59 11.81
CA SER A 408 -20.52 18.50 10.76
C SER A 408 -21.72 17.65 11.22
N LEU A 409 -21.48 16.46 11.76
CA LEU A 409 -22.50 15.53 12.19
C LEU A 409 -23.30 16.03 13.41
N LYS A 410 -22.70 16.87 14.24
CA LYS A 410 -23.39 17.47 15.39
C LYS A 410 -24.63 18.25 14.97
N SER A 411 -24.61 18.91 13.83
CA SER A 411 -25.75 19.68 13.28
C SER A 411 -26.95 18.79 12.89
N CYS A 412 -26.73 17.47 12.81
CA CYS A 412 -27.74 16.47 12.44
C CYS A 412 -28.00 15.46 13.59
N PHE A 413 -27.87 15.89 14.81
CA PHE A 413 -28.20 15.11 16.02
C PHE A 413 -27.28 13.91 16.30
N PHE A 414 -26.05 13.93 15.85
CA PHE A 414 -25.02 12.99 16.29
C PHE A 414 -24.15 13.67 17.37
N ASN A 415 -23.80 12.91 18.39
CA ASN A 415 -22.77 13.26 19.35
C ASN A 415 -21.63 12.25 19.21
N VAL A 416 -20.55 12.70 18.59
CA VAL A 416 -19.42 11.83 18.21
C VAL A 416 -18.32 11.94 19.25
N ASP A 417 -17.84 10.80 19.74
CA ASP A 417 -16.62 10.65 20.52
C ASP A 417 -15.51 10.09 19.63
N ILE A 418 -14.31 10.71 19.65
CA ILE A 418 -13.16 10.31 18.83
C ILE A 418 -12.14 9.60 19.73
N LYS A 419 -11.98 8.29 19.54
CA LYS A 419 -10.99 7.48 20.23
C LYS A 419 -9.71 7.37 19.40
N VAL A 420 -8.67 8.08 19.79
CA VAL A 420 -7.38 8.04 19.09
C VAL A 420 -6.55 6.86 19.59
N THR A 421 -6.03 6.08 18.65
CA THR A 421 -5.21 4.90 18.91
C THR A 421 -3.94 4.97 18.04
N GLU A 422 -2.82 4.41 18.51
CA GLU A 422 -1.61 4.29 17.70
C GLU A 422 -1.88 3.45 16.45
N TRP A 423 -1.26 3.80 15.29
CA TRP A 423 -1.59 3.23 13.99
C TRP A 423 -1.51 1.69 13.92
N ASN A 424 -0.42 1.09 14.39
CA ASN A 424 -0.29 -0.37 14.31
C ASN A 424 -1.30 -1.09 15.20
N THR A 425 -1.63 -0.49 16.34
CA THR A 425 -2.67 -0.97 17.25
C THR A 425 -4.05 -0.86 16.60
N LEU A 426 -4.36 0.29 15.99
CA LEU A 426 -5.62 0.49 15.27
C LEU A 426 -5.76 -0.51 14.12
N PHE A 427 -4.69 -0.71 13.33
CA PHE A 427 -4.67 -1.63 12.20
C PHE A 427 -4.84 -3.08 12.65
N THR A 428 -4.27 -3.47 13.79
CA THR A 428 -4.46 -4.77 14.42
C THR A 428 -5.92 -4.94 14.85
N ASN A 429 -6.49 -3.97 15.56
CA ASN A 429 -7.89 -4.00 16.01
C ASN A 429 -8.88 -4.05 14.83
N TRP A 430 -8.57 -3.35 13.74
CA TRP A 430 -9.35 -3.43 12.52
C TRP A 430 -9.39 -4.85 11.94
N ARG A 431 -8.28 -5.58 11.99
CA ARG A 431 -8.22 -6.98 11.53
C ARG A 431 -8.89 -7.97 12.47
N LEU A 432 -8.97 -7.66 13.76
CA LEU A 432 -9.68 -8.49 14.74
C LEU A 432 -11.20 -8.32 14.65
N GLY A 433 -11.67 -7.17 14.12
CA GLY A 433 -13.09 -6.91 13.88
C GLY A 433 -13.85 -6.32 15.08
N ALA A 434 -15.06 -5.83 14.80
CA ALA A 434 -15.90 -5.17 15.79
C ALA A 434 -16.39 -6.09 16.94
N LYS A 435 -16.25 -7.42 16.79
CA LYS A 435 -16.57 -8.40 17.85
C LYS A 435 -15.46 -8.56 18.89
N ASP A 436 -14.24 -8.10 18.57
CA ASP A 436 -13.11 -8.23 19.48
C ASP A 436 -13.30 -7.33 20.72
N PRO A 437 -12.90 -7.77 21.93
CA PRO A 437 -12.97 -6.96 23.14
C PRO A 437 -12.29 -5.59 23.03
N ALA A 438 -11.24 -5.46 22.22
CA ALA A 438 -10.56 -4.18 21.97
C ALA A 438 -11.45 -3.15 21.24
N ALA A 439 -12.52 -3.60 20.58
CA ALA A 439 -13.51 -2.76 19.91
C ALA A 439 -14.74 -2.47 20.79
N ALA A 440 -14.73 -2.85 22.08
CA ALA A 440 -15.87 -2.61 22.96
C ALA A 440 -16.22 -1.11 23.03
N GLY A 441 -17.49 -0.77 22.81
CA GLY A 441 -17.99 0.60 22.80
C GLY A 441 -17.67 1.41 21.52
N ILE A 442 -16.96 0.82 20.54
CA ILE A 442 -16.66 1.45 19.27
C ILE A 442 -17.76 1.11 18.26
N ASN A 443 -18.40 2.15 17.69
CA ASN A 443 -19.48 1.99 16.73
C ASN A 443 -19.00 2.09 15.28
N ALA A 444 -17.88 2.78 15.05
CA ALA A 444 -17.25 2.92 13.75
C ALA A 444 -15.73 2.92 13.87
N ILE A 445 -15.04 2.54 12.82
CA ILE A 445 -13.59 2.63 12.73
C ILE A 445 -13.19 3.40 11.46
N ASN A 446 -12.26 4.31 11.60
CA ASN A 446 -11.67 5.04 10.49
C ASN A 446 -10.33 4.39 10.11
N VAL A 447 -10.37 3.51 9.16
CA VAL A 447 -9.20 2.93 8.49
C VAL A 447 -9.43 3.07 6.99
N SER A 448 -8.53 3.76 6.33
CA SER A 448 -8.57 3.95 4.89
C SER A 448 -8.33 2.64 4.13
N ALA A 449 -8.80 2.58 2.91
CA ALA A 449 -8.67 1.42 2.05
C ALA A 449 -8.16 1.83 0.68
N ALA A 450 -7.13 1.17 0.18
CA ALA A 450 -6.85 1.18 -1.23
C ALA A 450 -7.91 0.33 -1.95
N VAL A 451 -8.40 0.83 -3.06
CA VAL A 451 -9.49 0.22 -3.83
C VAL A 451 -9.02 -0.09 -5.25
N ASN A 452 -7.83 -0.70 -5.34
CA ASN A 452 -7.14 -0.95 -6.61
C ASN A 452 -7.90 -1.91 -7.54
N ASP A 453 -8.75 -2.76 -6.99
CA ASP A 453 -9.54 -3.76 -7.71
C ASP A 453 -10.85 -4.04 -6.95
N PRO A 454 -11.83 -4.74 -7.58
CA PRO A 454 -13.13 -5.00 -6.95
C PRO A 454 -13.09 -5.83 -5.67
N TYR A 455 -12.09 -6.69 -5.47
CA TYR A 455 -11.94 -7.40 -4.20
C TYR A 455 -11.56 -6.42 -3.08
N PHE A 456 -10.52 -5.61 -3.31
CA PHE A 456 -10.04 -4.64 -2.32
C PHE A 456 -11.01 -3.50 -2.06
N GLY A 457 -11.71 -3.06 -3.10
CA GLY A 457 -12.66 -1.95 -2.97
C GLY A 457 -13.99 -2.35 -2.37
N MET A 458 -14.48 -3.55 -2.67
CA MET A 458 -15.88 -3.90 -2.40
C MET A 458 -16.06 -5.26 -1.74
N ILE A 459 -15.57 -6.35 -2.34
CA ILE A 459 -15.93 -7.72 -1.90
C ILE A 459 -15.52 -7.97 -0.46
N ARG A 460 -14.32 -7.54 -0.07
CA ARG A 460 -13.81 -7.72 1.30
C ARG A 460 -14.56 -6.92 2.38
N PHE A 461 -15.46 -6.03 2.00
CA PHE A 461 -16.32 -5.27 2.91
C PHE A 461 -17.79 -5.61 2.80
N ALA A 462 -18.15 -6.60 1.97
CA ALA A 462 -19.52 -6.85 1.56
C ALA A 462 -19.95 -8.32 1.71
N THR A 463 -19.04 -9.21 2.13
CA THR A 463 -19.29 -10.65 2.20
C THR A 463 -18.95 -11.26 3.55
N GLU A 464 -19.64 -12.35 3.91
CA GLU A 464 -19.41 -13.10 5.14
C GLU A 464 -18.04 -13.79 5.15
N LYS A 465 -17.58 -14.30 3.99
CA LYS A 465 -16.23 -14.88 3.83
C LYS A 465 -15.11 -13.88 4.19
N ALA A 466 -15.41 -12.59 4.11
CA ALA A 466 -14.47 -11.53 4.46
C ALA A 466 -14.54 -11.07 5.94
N PHE A 467 -15.34 -11.71 6.77
CA PHE A 467 -15.41 -11.40 8.19
C PHE A 467 -14.09 -11.74 8.90
N PRO A 468 -13.66 -10.92 9.87
CA PRO A 468 -12.52 -11.22 10.71
C PRO A 468 -12.67 -12.58 11.42
N PRO A 469 -11.58 -13.32 11.61
CA PRO A 469 -10.18 -12.97 11.31
C PRO A 469 -9.74 -13.32 9.88
N THR A 470 -10.63 -13.81 9.01
CA THR A 470 -10.30 -14.25 7.65
C THR A 470 -9.84 -13.08 6.78
N ALA A 471 -10.59 -11.98 6.82
CA ALA A 471 -10.26 -10.74 6.11
C ALA A 471 -10.64 -9.51 6.96
N THR A 472 -11.06 -8.42 6.37
CA THR A 472 -11.10 -7.11 7.00
C THR A 472 -12.46 -6.41 6.95
N ASN A 473 -13.54 -7.18 6.82
CA ASN A 473 -14.91 -6.66 6.98
C ASN A 473 -15.19 -6.39 8.47
N TRP A 474 -14.54 -5.38 9.01
CA TRP A 474 -14.51 -5.06 10.43
C TRP A 474 -15.92 -4.97 11.04
N GLY A 475 -16.84 -4.34 10.32
CA GLY A 475 -18.19 -4.09 10.79
C GLY A 475 -19.15 -5.27 10.64
N PHE A 476 -18.75 -6.37 10.01
CA PHE A 476 -19.60 -7.53 9.73
C PHE A 476 -20.79 -7.21 8.81
N PHE A 477 -20.58 -6.35 7.83
CA PHE A 477 -21.60 -6.01 6.84
C PHE A 477 -21.72 -7.10 5.77
N THR A 478 -22.93 -7.58 5.53
CA THR A 478 -23.27 -8.44 4.40
C THR A 478 -24.78 -8.39 4.13
N THR A 479 -25.19 -8.65 2.92
CA THR A 479 -26.59 -8.88 2.52
C THR A 479 -26.64 -10.00 1.48
N PRO A 480 -27.80 -10.70 1.31
CA PRO A 480 -27.94 -11.69 0.24
C PRO A 480 -27.64 -11.12 -1.16
N GLU A 481 -27.95 -9.84 -1.37
CA GLU A 481 -27.67 -9.14 -2.62
C GLU A 481 -26.18 -8.93 -2.84
N THR A 482 -25.44 -8.42 -1.84
CA THR A 482 -24.00 -8.20 -1.96
C THR A 482 -23.23 -9.51 -2.13
N GLU A 483 -23.65 -10.60 -1.48
CA GLU A 483 -23.06 -11.95 -1.68
C GLU A 483 -23.22 -12.43 -3.13
N LYS A 484 -24.45 -12.30 -3.68
CA LYS A 484 -24.72 -12.67 -5.08
C LYS A 484 -23.87 -11.84 -6.05
N LEU A 485 -23.84 -10.53 -5.88
CA LEU A 485 -23.10 -9.62 -6.76
C LEU A 485 -21.60 -9.82 -6.64
N ALA A 486 -21.05 -10.05 -5.43
CA ALA A 486 -19.66 -10.39 -5.22
C ALA A 486 -19.25 -11.70 -5.94
N THR A 487 -20.15 -12.68 -5.96
CA THR A 487 -19.95 -13.92 -6.73
C THR A 487 -19.92 -13.64 -8.22
N ALA A 488 -20.82 -12.79 -8.72
CA ALA A 488 -20.84 -12.41 -10.14
C ALA A 488 -19.53 -11.72 -10.57
N VAL A 489 -18.98 -10.84 -9.73
CA VAL A 489 -17.66 -10.20 -9.98
C VAL A 489 -16.55 -11.24 -10.10
N LYS A 490 -16.49 -12.23 -9.19
CA LYS A 490 -15.47 -13.29 -9.23
C LYS A 490 -15.57 -14.18 -10.47
N HIS A 491 -16.73 -14.26 -11.08
CA HIS A 491 -16.97 -15.06 -12.29
C HIS A 491 -16.91 -14.25 -13.59
N ALA A 492 -16.52 -13.00 -13.53
CA ALA A 492 -16.45 -12.09 -14.67
C ALA A 492 -15.05 -12.14 -15.32
N PHE A 493 -14.84 -13.07 -16.25
CA PHE A 493 -13.53 -13.32 -16.85
C PHE A 493 -13.21 -12.42 -18.06
N THR A 494 -14.16 -11.61 -18.51
CA THR A 494 -13.92 -10.60 -19.55
C THR A 494 -14.01 -9.18 -18.96
N PRO A 495 -13.31 -8.18 -19.54
CA PRO A 495 -13.40 -6.80 -19.06
C PRO A 495 -14.83 -6.25 -19.01
N ALA A 496 -15.64 -6.52 -20.03
CA ALA A 496 -17.02 -6.04 -20.08
C ALA A 496 -17.92 -6.67 -19.00
N GLU A 497 -17.74 -7.97 -18.73
CA GLU A 497 -18.45 -8.64 -17.64
C GLU A 497 -17.99 -8.09 -16.28
N MET A 498 -16.69 -7.86 -16.11
CA MET A 498 -16.12 -7.29 -14.90
C MET A 498 -16.66 -5.89 -14.61
N ASP A 499 -16.65 -5.00 -15.61
CA ASP A 499 -17.14 -3.63 -15.47
C ASP A 499 -18.63 -3.62 -15.09
N LYS A 500 -19.43 -4.48 -15.73
CA LYS A 500 -20.85 -4.61 -15.41
C LYS A 500 -21.08 -5.13 -13.99
N ALA A 501 -20.48 -6.29 -13.65
CA ALA A 501 -20.70 -6.93 -12.35
C ALA A 501 -20.17 -6.08 -11.19
N ALA A 502 -19.01 -5.48 -11.35
CA ALA A 502 -18.43 -4.58 -10.36
C ALA A 502 -19.25 -3.30 -10.20
N GLY A 503 -19.79 -2.74 -11.31
CA GLY A 503 -20.69 -1.59 -11.27
C GLY A 503 -22.00 -1.89 -10.53
N GLU A 504 -22.58 -3.07 -10.72
CA GLU A 504 -23.78 -3.50 -9.98
C GLU A 504 -23.50 -3.66 -8.48
N LEU A 505 -22.37 -4.27 -8.10
CA LEU A 505 -21.94 -4.39 -6.70
C LEU A 505 -21.68 -3.02 -6.07
N HIS A 506 -21.04 -2.11 -6.80
CA HIS A 506 -20.80 -0.74 -6.34
C HIS A 506 -22.10 -0.01 -6.05
N ALA A 507 -23.08 -0.08 -6.97
CA ALA A 507 -24.39 0.55 -6.79
C ALA A 507 -25.10 0.01 -5.55
N ALA A 508 -25.13 -1.30 -5.35
CA ALA A 508 -25.73 -1.94 -4.18
C ALA A 508 -25.04 -1.47 -2.88
N LEU A 509 -23.70 -1.37 -2.85
CA LEU A 509 -22.98 -0.87 -1.68
C LEU A 509 -23.32 0.58 -1.36
N VAL A 510 -23.39 1.46 -2.36
CA VAL A 510 -23.76 2.86 -2.12
C VAL A 510 -25.21 2.98 -1.65
N ASP A 511 -26.13 2.18 -2.17
CA ASP A 511 -27.53 2.17 -1.75
C ASP A 511 -27.71 1.66 -0.30
N GLN A 512 -26.90 0.69 0.12
CA GLN A 512 -26.86 0.14 1.49
C GLN A 512 -26.05 0.99 2.48
N VAL A 513 -25.18 1.86 1.99
CA VAL A 513 -24.38 2.82 2.80
C VAL A 513 -23.63 2.14 3.97
N PRO A 514 -22.76 1.14 3.75
CA PRO A 514 -22.04 0.51 4.85
C PRO A 514 -20.94 1.39 5.45
N PHE A 515 -20.70 2.53 4.82
CA PHE A 515 -19.67 3.50 5.19
C PHE A 515 -20.23 4.92 5.31
N LEU A 516 -19.60 5.75 6.15
CA LEU A 516 -19.54 7.17 5.84
C LEU A 516 -18.46 7.35 4.77
N PHE A 517 -18.88 7.60 3.54
CA PHE A 517 -17.98 7.91 2.44
C PHE A 517 -17.49 9.34 2.59
N VAL A 518 -16.19 9.56 2.77
CA VAL A 518 -15.67 10.89 3.10
C VAL A 518 -14.84 11.45 1.96
N ALA A 519 -13.72 10.79 1.64
CA ALA A 519 -12.73 11.31 0.71
C ALA A 519 -12.07 10.18 -0.08
N HIS A 520 -11.63 10.52 -1.30
CA HIS A 520 -10.55 9.80 -1.99
C HIS A 520 -9.28 10.64 -1.86
N ASP A 521 -8.17 10.01 -1.50
CA ASP A 521 -6.87 10.66 -1.42
C ASP A 521 -6.35 10.97 -2.84
N VAL A 522 -5.66 12.08 -2.96
CA VAL A 522 -4.90 12.43 -4.15
C VAL A 522 -3.39 12.25 -3.94
N GLY A 523 -3.00 11.67 -2.81
CA GLY A 523 -1.64 11.30 -2.44
C GLY A 523 -0.62 12.42 -2.61
N PRO A 524 -0.82 13.60 -1.99
CA PRO A 524 0.10 14.72 -2.19
C PRO A 524 1.49 14.37 -1.68
N ARG A 525 2.50 14.69 -2.52
CA ARG A 525 3.93 14.53 -2.23
C ARG A 525 4.63 15.84 -2.46
N ALA A 526 5.46 16.27 -1.53
CA ALA A 526 6.29 17.45 -1.73
C ALA A 526 7.74 17.03 -2.01
N ILE A 527 8.30 17.50 -3.12
CA ILE A 527 9.53 16.96 -3.70
C ILE A 527 10.47 18.09 -4.10
N SER A 528 11.75 17.91 -3.81
CA SER A 528 12.83 18.82 -4.17
C SER A 528 12.89 19.06 -5.69
N PRO A 529 13.15 20.29 -6.15
CA PRO A 529 13.35 20.58 -7.57
C PRO A 529 14.56 19.84 -8.19
N ALA A 530 15.50 19.37 -7.37
CA ALA A 530 16.62 18.54 -7.82
C ALA A 530 16.17 17.13 -8.26
N VAL A 531 14.99 16.67 -7.80
CA VAL A 531 14.44 15.36 -8.15
C VAL A 531 13.59 15.47 -9.42
N THR A 532 13.83 14.57 -10.36
CA THR A 532 13.15 14.52 -11.67
C THR A 532 12.74 13.10 -12.03
N GLY A 533 11.95 12.92 -13.10
CA GLY A 533 11.47 11.59 -13.50
C GLY A 533 10.38 11.01 -12.59
N VAL A 534 9.80 11.83 -11.72
CA VAL A 534 8.69 11.40 -10.86
C VAL A 534 7.44 11.26 -11.72
N VAL A 535 6.89 10.07 -11.75
CA VAL A 535 5.54 9.79 -12.26
C VAL A 535 4.62 9.64 -11.05
N GLN A 536 3.52 10.40 -11.04
CA GLN A 536 2.45 10.23 -10.05
C GLN A 536 1.32 9.44 -10.71
N PRO A 537 1.30 8.09 -10.59
CA PRO A 537 0.25 7.29 -11.22
C PRO A 537 -1.08 7.48 -10.49
N GLN A 538 -2.17 7.09 -11.15
CA GLN A 538 -3.45 6.89 -10.47
C GLN A 538 -3.39 5.55 -9.73
N SER A 539 -2.50 5.49 -8.75
CA SER A 539 -2.23 4.34 -7.90
C SER A 539 -1.67 4.81 -6.57
N TRP A 540 -1.91 4.01 -5.53
CA TRP A 540 -1.25 4.17 -4.24
C TRP A 540 0.27 3.97 -4.33
N PHE A 541 0.72 3.14 -5.27
CA PHE A 541 2.11 2.79 -5.46
C PHE A 541 2.85 3.80 -6.34
N ILE A 542 4.17 3.72 -6.33
CA ILE A 542 5.04 4.54 -7.17
C ILE A 542 6.28 3.73 -7.54
N ASP A 543 6.80 3.95 -8.73
CA ASP A 543 8.04 3.33 -9.18
C ASP A 543 9.23 4.28 -8.92
N LEU A 544 10.03 3.96 -7.94
CA LEU A 544 11.22 4.73 -7.58
C LEU A 544 12.37 4.54 -8.58
N SER A 545 12.34 3.51 -9.42
CA SER A 545 13.39 3.26 -10.42
C SER A 545 13.47 4.34 -11.52
N LEU A 546 12.33 4.98 -11.79
CA LEU A 546 12.24 6.05 -12.79
C LEU A 546 12.79 7.39 -12.30
N VAL A 547 12.96 7.53 -10.98
CA VAL A 547 13.35 8.78 -10.33
C VAL A 547 14.84 9.01 -10.47
N SER A 548 15.23 10.24 -10.81
CA SER A 548 16.62 10.70 -10.81
C SER A 548 16.77 11.95 -9.95
N LYS A 549 17.97 12.17 -9.43
CA LYS A 549 18.32 13.35 -8.65
C LYS A 549 19.56 14.00 -9.24
N LYS A 550 19.48 15.31 -9.47
CA LYS A 550 20.64 16.12 -9.80
C LYS A 550 21.40 16.42 -8.51
N GLU A 551 22.71 16.38 -8.59
CA GLU A 551 23.61 16.79 -7.50
C GLU A 551 23.51 18.29 -7.22
#